data_45f8af967d614cd8951d1fdc368bcdba
#
_entry.id   45f8af967d614cd8951d1fdc368bcdba
#
_cell.length_a   1.000
_cell.length_b   1.000
_cell.length_c   1.000
_cell.angle_alpha   90.00
_cell.angle_beta   90.00
_cell.angle_gamma   90.00
#
_symmetry.space_group_name_H-M   'P 1'
#
loop_
_entity.id
_entity.type
_entity.pdbx_description
1 polymer ?
#
loop_
_entity_poly.entity_id
_entity_poly.type
_entity_poly.pdbx_seq_one_letter_code
_entity_poly.pdbx_strand_id
1 'polypeptide(L)'
;MSPLLALGILVAGLCSRVHCLPENVTPEEQQKVTSVDGHSLASSNTDFAFSLYKQLALKNPNKNVIFSPLSISIALAFLSLGAHDHTVTEILEGLKFNLTETPETEIHQGFQHLLQTFNQPSNQLQLSVGNAIFVPEELKLLDKFRKDAEAFYASEVLSINFKDSEAAVKLINEYVKNKTHGKIEKLFNDLDVLTNLILLNYIFFKAQWKTPFNPNRTYESEFHVSKNERVKVPMMTLGLETPYFRDEELGCTLVELTYTSNDSALFILPDEGKMQDLEAKLTPETLTRWRNSLQPRHIDKLSLPRFSISSDYQLRDILSQLGIKKIFTSDADFSGITDDHKLAVSQGFSMILKEDIRPGIKH
;
A
#
# COMPACT_ATOMS: atom_id res chain seq x y z
N MET A 1 3.57 -9.72 35.50
CA MET A 1 3.28 -10.14 34.12
C MET A 1 2.66 -8.92 33.45
N SER A 2 3.47 -8.19 32.70
CA SER A 2 3.05 -6.91 32.09
C SER A 2 2.06 -7.18 30.96
N PRO A 3 0.91 -6.50 30.94
CA PRO A 3 -0.01 -6.57 29.80
C PRO A 3 0.62 -5.85 28.62
N LEU A 4 0.59 -6.51 27.50
CA LEU A 4 1.23 -6.14 26.24
C LEU A 4 0.51 -4.96 25.58
N LEU A 5 1.25 -3.90 25.35
CA LEU A 5 0.90 -2.83 24.40
C LEU A 5 1.03 -3.39 22.98
N ALA A 6 -0.05 -3.45 22.22
CA ALA A 6 0.01 -3.83 20.83
C ALA A 6 -0.36 -2.64 19.95
N LEU A 7 0.64 -1.99 19.41
CA LEU A 7 0.47 -1.16 18.21
C LEU A 7 1.09 -1.94 17.06
N GLY A 8 0.25 -2.50 16.20
CA GLY A 8 0.73 -3.20 15.03
C GLY A 8 1.06 -2.20 13.93
N ILE A 9 2.34 -2.00 13.63
CA ILE A 9 2.73 -1.53 12.32
C ILE A 9 2.68 -2.76 11.43
N LEU A 10 1.59 -2.94 10.70
CA LEU A 10 1.48 -3.99 9.73
C LEU A 10 2.27 -3.56 8.48
N VAL A 11 3.54 -3.91 8.43
CA VAL A 11 4.28 -3.90 7.17
C VAL A 11 4.01 -5.25 6.53
N ALA A 12 2.93 -5.35 5.75
CA ALA A 12 2.74 -6.47 4.85
C ALA A 12 3.84 -6.42 3.80
N GLY A 13 4.94 -7.10 4.07
CA GLY A 13 6.08 -7.20 3.17
C GLY A 13 5.75 -8.20 2.07
N LEU A 14 5.15 -7.74 0.97
CA LEU A 14 5.00 -8.50 -0.29
C LEU A 14 6.35 -8.77 -0.98
N CYS A 15 7.47 -8.54 -0.28
CA CYS A 15 8.83 -8.68 -0.83
C CYS A 15 9.34 -10.12 -0.99
N SER A 16 8.63 -11.14 -0.52
CA SER A 16 9.16 -12.52 -0.60
C SER A 16 9.06 -13.15 -1.99
N ARG A 17 8.24 -12.61 -2.89
CA ARG A 17 8.08 -13.17 -4.24
C ARG A 17 9.10 -12.71 -5.28
N VAL A 18 9.90 -11.71 -4.99
CA VAL A 18 10.92 -11.21 -5.93
C VAL A 18 12.13 -12.13 -6.03
N HIS A 19 12.28 -13.11 -5.14
CA HIS A 19 13.44 -14.03 -5.09
C HIS A 19 13.15 -15.46 -5.57
N CYS A 20 11.95 -15.77 -6.02
CA CYS A 20 11.66 -17.11 -6.58
C CYS A 20 11.59 -17.04 -8.11
N LEU A 21 12.74 -17.04 -8.76
CA LEU A 21 12.85 -17.57 -10.12
C LEU A 21 12.54 -19.07 -10.06
N PRO A 22 11.67 -19.61 -10.92
CA PRO A 22 11.47 -21.05 -11.00
C PRO A 22 12.80 -21.72 -11.39
N GLU A 23 13.17 -22.79 -10.68
CA GLU A 23 14.43 -23.54 -10.86
C GLU A 23 14.60 -24.21 -12.25
N ASN A 24 13.73 -23.96 -13.22
CA ASN A 24 13.72 -24.57 -14.53
C ASN A 24 13.64 -23.57 -15.70
N VAL A 25 14.43 -22.49 -15.67
CA VAL A 25 14.57 -21.60 -16.83
C VAL A 25 15.90 -21.91 -17.52
N THR A 26 15.86 -22.13 -18.83
CA THR A 26 17.06 -22.42 -19.62
C THR A 26 18.02 -21.22 -19.66
N PRO A 27 19.35 -21.40 -19.80
CA PRO A 27 20.30 -20.30 -19.82
C PRO A 27 20.08 -19.24 -20.91
N GLU A 28 19.37 -19.57 -21.98
CA GLU A 28 19.00 -18.64 -23.07
C GLU A 28 17.80 -17.73 -22.71
N GLU A 29 16.91 -18.21 -21.86
CA GLU A 29 15.80 -17.39 -21.33
C GLU A 29 16.26 -16.47 -20.20
N GLN A 30 17.29 -16.87 -19.44
CA GLN A 30 17.92 -16.02 -18.41
C GLN A 30 18.61 -14.77 -18.98
N GLN A 31 19.07 -14.80 -20.22
CA GLN A 31 19.72 -13.64 -20.88
C GLN A 31 18.73 -12.64 -21.47
N LYS A 32 17.43 -12.97 -21.57
CA LYS A 32 16.38 -12.10 -22.11
C LYS A 32 15.50 -11.43 -21.05
N VAL A 33 15.60 -11.89 -19.81
CA VAL A 33 15.09 -11.19 -18.64
C VAL A 33 16.22 -10.25 -18.19
N THR A 34 16.41 -9.15 -18.92
CA THR A 34 17.14 -8.00 -18.38
C THR A 34 16.46 -7.65 -17.07
N SER A 35 17.14 -7.91 -15.99
CA SER A 35 16.70 -7.71 -14.64
C SER A 35 16.29 -6.25 -14.46
N VAL A 36 15.01 -5.97 -14.67
CA VAL A 36 14.44 -4.82 -13.97
C VAL A 36 14.82 -5.06 -12.52
N ASP A 37 15.65 -4.21 -11.98
CA ASP A 37 16.20 -4.43 -10.66
C ASP A 37 15.06 -4.31 -9.63
N GLY A 38 14.38 -5.44 -9.39
CA GLY A 38 13.31 -5.54 -8.40
C GLY A 38 13.75 -5.07 -7.01
N HIS A 39 15.06 -5.02 -6.80
CA HIS A 39 15.68 -4.52 -5.59
C HIS A 39 15.55 -2.99 -5.50
N SER A 40 15.76 -2.26 -6.61
CA SER A 40 15.60 -0.81 -6.66
C SER A 40 14.15 -0.40 -6.40
N LEU A 41 13.19 -1.07 -7.04
CA LEU A 41 11.76 -0.81 -6.83
C LEU A 41 11.34 -1.07 -5.36
N ALA A 42 11.78 -2.18 -4.78
CA ALA A 42 11.48 -2.54 -3.39
C ALA A 42 12.10 -1.55 -2.39
N SER A 43 13.35 -1.12 -2.64
CA SER A 43 14.04 -0.14 -1.79
C SER A 43 13.34 1.22 -1.83
N SER A 44 13.06 1.75 -3.02
CA SER A 44 12.37 3.03 -3.21
C SER A 44 10.97 3.00 -2.57
N ASN A 45 10.21 1.92 -2.80
CA ASN A 45 8.88 1.77 -2.20
C ASN A 45 8.95 1.67 -0.66
N THR A 46 9.98 1.06 -0.09
CA THR A 46 10.16 0.97 1.36
C THR A 46 10.49 2.34 1.97
N ASP A 47 11.36 3.12 1.33
CA ASP A 47 11.67 4.49 1.77
C ASP A 47 10.44 5.41 1.66
N PHE A 48 9.73 5.33 0.55
CA PHE A 48 8.46 6.03 0.36
C PHE A 48 7.44 5.64 1.44
N ALA A 49 7.33 4.35 1.76
CA ALA A 49 6.41 3.83 2.77
C ALA A 49 6.65 4.44 4.15
N PHE A 50 7.91 4.50 4.62
CA PHE A 50 8.24 5.10 5.90
C PHE A 50 8.08 6.63 5.89
N SER A 51 8.43 7.29 4.77
CA SER A 51 8.23 8.73 4.61
C SER A 51 6.74 9.09 4.69
N LEU A 52 5.89 8.32 4.00
CA LEU A 52 4.43 8.47 4.00
C LEU A 52 3.84 8.18 5.39
N TYR A 53 4.27 7.08 6.03
CA TYR A 53 3.82 6.71 7.37
C TYR A 53 4.04 7.83 8.38
N LYS A 54 5.24 8.40 8.41
CA LYS A 54 5.59 9.49 9.33
C LYS A 54 4.66 10.70 9.17
N GLN A 55 4.31 11.07 7.92
CA GLN A 55 3.37 12.15 7.66
C GLN A 55 1.94 11.81 8.09
N LEU A 56 1.50 10.58 7.83
CA LEU A 56 0.18 10.10 8.24
C LEU A 56 0.05 10.06 9.76
N ALA A 57 1.05 9.54 10.47
CA ALA A 57 1.08 9.46 11.93
C ALA A 57 1.05 10.86 12.57
N LEU A 58 1.83 11.81 12.05
CA LEU A 58 1.84 13.19 12.52
C LEU A 58 0.48 13.88 12.38
N LYS A 59 -0.24 13.61 11.27
CA LYS A 59 -1.57 14.20 11.02
C LYS A 59 -2.71 13.49 11.75
N ASN A 60 -2.48 12.29 12.23
CA ASN A 60 -3.49 11.47 12.89
C ASN A 60 -3.03 11.01 14.28
N PRO A 61 -2.68 11.92 15.19
CA PRO A 61 -2.23 11.56 16.53
C PRO A 61 -3.32 10.77 17.27
N ASN A 62 -2.93 9.67 17.90
CA ASN A 62 -3.83 8.79 18.67
C ASN A 62 -4.95 8.12 17.85
N LYS A 63 -4.77 7.99 16.53
CA LYS A 63 -5.71 7.28 15.65
C LYS A 63 -5.01 6.09 14.99
N ASN A 64 -5.80 5.09 14.62
CA ASN A 64 -5.31 4.02 13.77
C ASN A 64 -4.93 4.60 12.40
N VAL A 65 -3.76 4.21 11.90
CA VAL A 65 -3.27 4.56 10.57
C VAL A 65 -3.14 3.26 9.79
N ILE A 66 -3.84 3.18 8.66
CA ILE A 66 -3.75 2.06 7.73
C ILE A 66 -3.62 2.60 6.31
N PHE A 67 -2.65 2.13 5.57
CA PHE A 67 -2.40 2.53 4.18
C PHE A 67 -1.61 1.46 3.43
N SER A 68 -1.67 1.52 2.11
CA SER A 68 -0.85 0.68 1.23
C SER A 68 0.13 1.56 0.47
N PRO A 69 1.40 1.60 0.86
CA PRO A 69 2.40 2.41 0.15
C PRO A 69 2.56 1.97 -1.29
N LEU A 70 2.55 0.66 -1.55
CA LEU A 70 2.67 0.12 -2.89
C LEU A 70 1.53 0.57 -3.80
N SER A 71 0.30 0.57 -3.29
CA SER A 71 -0.89 1.02 -4.00
C SER A 71 -0.76 2.48 -4.44
N ILE A 72 -0.30 3.35 -3.53
CA ILE A 72 -0.07 4.76 -3.83
C ILE A 72 1.08 4.93 -4.84
N SER A 73 2.17 4.17 -4.67
CA SER A 73 3.30 4.20 -5.61
C SER A 73 2.88 3.78 -7.02
N ILE A 74 2.09 2.72 -7.16
CA ILE A 74 1.56 2.27 -8.45
C ILE A 74 0.70 3.35 -9.08
N ALA A 75 -0.20 3.98 -8.31
CA ALA A 75 -1.08 5.02 -8.83
C ALA A 75 -0.32 6.28 -9.29
N LEU A 76 0.67 6.72 -8.52
CA LEU A 76 1.53 7.86 -8.88
C LEU A 76 2.41 7.54 -10.09
N ALA A 77 3.01 6.35 -10.13
CA ALA A 77 3.80 5.91 -11.28
C ALA A 77 2.93 5.75 -12.53
N PHE A 78 1.69 5.30 -12.39
CA PHE A 78 0.72 5.30 -13.50
C PHE A 78 0.43 6.72 -14.00
N LEU A 79 0.19 7.67 -13.10
CA LEU A 79 -0.04 9.06 -13.47
C LEU A 79 1.19 9.66 -14.18
N SER A 80 2.41 9.27 -13.80
CA SER A 80 3.64 9.77 -14.40
C SER A 80 3.82 9.39 -15.87
N LEU A 81 3.17 8.32 -16.36
CA LEU A 81 3.15 7.99 -17.80
C LEU A 81 2.63 9.11 -18.69
N GLY A 82 1.76 9.94 -18.16
CA GLY A 82 1.20 11.08 -18.90
C GLY A 82 1.79 12.43 -18.51
N ALA A 83 2.77 12.43 -17.60
CA ALA A 83 3.44 13.63 -17.14
C ALA A 83 4.73 13.89 -17.91
N HIS A 84 5.11 15.15 -18.06
CA HIS A 84 6.36 15.55 -18.68
C HIS A 84 7.16 16.53 -17.80
N ASP A 85 8.41 16.76 -18.18
CA ASP A 85 9.33 17.71 -17.58
C ASP A 85 9.40 17.61 -16.04
N HIS A 86 9.25 18.73 -15.36
CA HIS A 86 9.32 18.77 -13.90
C HIS A 86 8.19 18.02 -13.20
N THR A 87 7.06 17.75 -13.86
CA THR A 87 5.94 17.04 -13.27
C THR A 87 6.27 15.56 -13.09
N VAL A 88 6.83 14.91 -14.11
CA VAL A 88 7.26 13.50 -14.02
C VAL A 88 8.40 13.35 -13.03
N THR A 89 9.39 14.24 -13.08
CA THR A 89 10.52 14.21 -12.14
C THR A 89 10.07 14.30 -10.69
N GLU A 90 9.17 15.26 -10.39
CA GLU A 90 8.65 15.46 -9.03
C GLU A 90 7.86 14.25 -8.51
N ILE A 91 7.10 13.58 -9.37
CA ILE A 91 6.40 12.35 -9.01
C ILE A 91 7.40 11.23 -8.66
N LEU A 92 8.33 10.96 -9.56
CA LEU A 92 9.23 9.80 -9.43
C LEU A 92 10.26 9.99 -8.32
N GLU A 93 10.83 11.18 -8.14
CA GLU A 93 11.69 11.51 -7.00
C GLU A 93 10.93 11.51 -5.68
N GLY A 94 9.68 11.98 -5.67
CA GLY A 94 8.80 11.86 -4.51
C GLY A 94 8.52 10.42 -4.10
N LEU A 95 8.49 9.50 -5.07
CA LEU A 95 8.44 8.05 -4.87
C LEU A 95 9.81 7.44 -4.49
N LYS A 96 10.83 8.26 -4.29
CA LYS A 96 12.19 7.86 -3.89
C LYS A 96 12.99 7.13 -4.96
N PHE A 97 12.64 7.29 -6.23
CA PHE A 97 13.49 6.80 -7.31
C PHE A 97 14.64 7.78 -7.58
N ASN A 98 15.82 7.22 -7.78
CA ASN A 98 16.98 7.95 -8.27
C ASN A 98 17.01 7.90 -9.80
N LEU A 99 16.57 8.98 -10.46
CA LEU A 99 16.44 9.02 -11.92
C LEU A 99 17.78 9.03 -12.67
N THR A 100 18.89 9.25 -11.96
CA THR A 100 20.23 9.12 -12.54
C THR A 100 20.69 7.65 -12.63
N GLU A 101 20.14 6.80 -11.81
CA GLU A 101 20.47 5.37 -11.73
C GLU A 101 19.39 4.49 -12.38
N THR A 102 18.14 4.88 -12.25
CA THR A 102 16.97 4.13 -12.73
C THR A 102 16.18 4.98 -13.72
N PRO A 103 16.30 4.73 -15.03
CA PRO A 103 15.51 5.41 -16.04
C PRO A 103 14.00 5.21 -15.85
N GLU A 104 13.19 6.20 -16.21
CA GLU A 104 11.73 6.16 -16.12
C GLU A 104 11.12 4.89 -16.76
N THR A 105 11.62 4.48 -17.92
CA THR A 105 11.16 3.28 -18.61
C THR A 105 11.34 2.00 -17.79
N GLU A 106 12.43 1.88 -17.04
CA GLU A 106 12.69 0.74 -16.16
C GLU A 106 11.76 0.75 -14.95
N ILE A 107 11.40 1.93 -14.44
CA ILE A 107 10.42 2.07 -13.36
C ILE A 107 9.07 1.52 -13.80
N HIS A 108 8.57 1.91 -14.98
CA HIS A 108 7.31 1.42 -15.52
C HIS A 108 7.33 -0.08 -15.79
N GLN A 109 8.42 -0.62 -16.33
CA GLN A 109 8.60 -2.05 -16.54
C GLN A 109 8.63 -2.82 -15.21
N GLY A 110 9.23 -2.24 -14.16
CA GLY A 110 9.23 -2.80 -12.81
C GLY A 110 7.83 -2.93 -12.23
N PHE A 111 7.02 -1.89 -12.34
CA PHE A 111 5.62 -1.93 -11.91
C PHE A 111 4.78 -2.89 -12.76
N GLN A 112 5.00 -2.95 -14.07
CA GLN A 112 4.35 -3.93 -14.96
C GLN A 112 4.60 -5.36 -14.49
N HIS A 113 5.87 -5.71 -14.26
CA HIS A 113 6.24 -7.05 -13.79
C HIS A 113 5.61 -7.37 -12.43
N LEU A 114 5.62 -6.41 -11.50
CA LEU A 114 5.01 -6.56 -10.19
C LEU A 114 3.50 -6.81 -10.28
N LEU A 115 2.79 -6.02 -11.09
CA LEU A 115 1.35 -6.18 -11.29
C LEU A 115 1.00 -7.51 -11.98
N GLN A 116 1.80 -7.96 -12.96
CA GLN A 116 1.65 -9.28 -13.57
C GLN A 116 1.80 -10.40 -12.54
N THR A 117 2.77 -10.26 -11.62
CA THR A 117 2.99 -11.23 -10.54
C THR A 117 1.79 -11.27 -9.58
N PHE A 118 1.23 -10.12 -9.21
CA PHE A 118 0.09 -10.05 -8.29
C PHE A 118 -1.22 -10.57 -8.91
N ASN A 119 -1.39 -10.39 -10.21
CA ASN A 119 -2.58 -10.83 -10.92
C ASN A 119 -2.55 -12.33 -11.29
N GLN A 120 -1.49 -13.06 -10.96
CA GLN A 120 -1.45 -14.51 -11.14
C GLN A 120 -2.47 -15.19 -10.22
N PRO A 121 -3.30 -16.09 -10.74
CA PRO A 121 -4.26 -16.81 -9.92
C PRO A 121 -3.58 -17.56 -8.78
N SER A 122 -4.04 -17.35 -7.55
CA SER A 122 -3.57 -18.06 -6.37
C SER A 122 -4.75 -18.48 -5.50
N ASN A 123 -4.80 -19.75 -5.14
CA ASN A 123 -5.82 -20.26 -4.22
C ASN A 123 -5.52 -19.90 -2.74
N GLN A 124 -4.31 -19.43 -2.45
CA GLN A 124 -3.81 -19.18 -1.10
C GLN A 124 -3.83 -17.70 -0.71
N LEU A 125 -3.75 -16.82 -1.70
CA LEU A 125 -3.74 -15.38 -1.52
C LEU A 125 -4.71 -14.73 -2.50
N GLN A 126 -5.68 -13.99 -1.97
CA GLN A 126 -6.53 -13.12 -2.76
C GLN A 126 -5.98 -11.69 -2.66
N LEU A 127 -5.19 -11.31 -3.62
CA LEU A 127 -4.70 -9.95 -3.80
C LEU A 127 -5.29 -9.41 -5.11
N SER A 128 -5.99 -8.29 -5.02
CA SER A 128 -6.50 -7.57 -6.18
C SER A 128 -6.05 -6.12 -6.07
N VAL A 129 -5.26 -5.69 -7.02
CA VAL A 129 -4.80 -4.30 -7.15
C VAL A 129 -5.32 -3.77 -8.46
N GLY A 130 -5.95 -2.62 -8.45
CA GLY A 130 -6.41 -2.00 -9.67
C GLY A 130 -6.31 -0.48 -9.62
N ASN A 131 -6.17 0.09 -10.79
CA ASN A 131 -6.05 1.52 -11.01
C ASN A 131 -7.00 1.95 -12.12
N ALA A 132 -7.51 3.16 -12.02
CA ALA A 132 -8.23 3.82 -13.09
C ALA A 132 -8.00 5.32 -13.03
N ILE A 133 -8.04 5.97 -14.18
CA ILE A 133 -8.12 7.42 -14.28
C ILE A 133 -9.47 7.78 -14.86
N PHE A 134 -10.17 8.70 -14.18
CA PHE A 134 -11.38 9.33 -14.70
C PHE A 134 -11.06 10.76 -15.12
N VAL A 135 -11.46 11.09 -16.34
CA VAL A 135 -11.22 12.40 -16.97
C VAL A 135 -12.52 12.96 -17.53
N PRO A 136 -12.63 14.29 -17.77
CA PRO A 136 -13.80 14.88 -18.40
C PRO A 136 -14.09 14.25 -19.77
N GLU A 137 -15.37 14.03 -20.10
CA GLU A 137 -15.78 13.43 -21.38
C GLU A 137 -15.41 14.28 -22.60
N GLU A 138 -15.23 15.60 -22.40
CA GLU A 138 -14.81 16.54 -23.43
C GLU A 138 -13.31 16.43 -23.76
N LEU A 139 -12.52 15.78 -22.89
CA LEU A 139 -11.08 15.68 -23.02
C LEU A 139 -10.69 14.69 -24.10
N LYS A 140 -9.90 15.15 -25.08
CA LYS A 140 -9.33 14.28 -26.10
C LYS A 140 -8.09 13.57 -25.57
N LEU A 141 -8.26 12.32 -25.22
CA LEU A 141 -7.14 11.49 -24.74
C LEU A 141 -6.24 11.03 -25.89
N LEU A 142 -4.93 11.01 -25.63
CA LEU A 142 -3.93 10.47 -26.55
C LEU A 142 -3.99 8.93 -26.56
N ASP A 143 -4.02 8.35 -27.77
CA ASP A 143 -4.04 6.89 -27.95
C ASP A 143 -2.82 6.20 -27.34
N LYS A 144 -1.66 6.87 -27.38
CA LYS A 144 -0.44 6.35 -26.76
C LYS A 144 -0.64 6.16 -25.25
N PHE A 145 -1.19 7.17 -24.57
CA PHE A 145 -1.42 7.10 -23.12
C PHE A 145 -2.37 5.94 -22.76
N ARG A 146 -3.46 5.74 -23.53
CA ARG A 146 -4.39 4.62 -23.31
C ARG A 146 -3.70 3.27 -23.45
N LYS A 147 -2.86 3.10 -24.47
CA LYS A 147 -2.09 1.85 -24.71
C LYS A 147 -1.07 1.59 -23.61
N ASP A 148 -0.34 2.62 -23.21
CA ASP A 148 0.68 2.50 -22.15
C ASP A 148 0.03 2.22 -20.78
N ALA A 149 -1.12 2.83 -20.47
CA ALA A 149 -1.91 2.58 -19.26
C ALA A 149 -2.34 1.11 -19.17
N GLU A 150 -2.84 0.55 -20.26
CA GLU A 150 -3.22 -0.86 -20.32
C GLU A 150 -2.00 -1.78 -20.24
N ALA A 151 -0.96 -1.49 -21.03
CA ALA A 151 0.23 -2.33 -21.12
C ALA A 151 1.03 -2.41 -19.82
N PHE A 152 1.33 -1.28 -19.18
CA PHE A 152 2.18 -1.23 -17.99
C PHE A 152 1.42 -1.41 -16.68
N TYR A 153 0.18 -0.95 -16.60
CA TYR A 153 -0.57 -0.90 -15.34
C TYR A 153 -1.87 -1.71 -15.34
N ALA A 154 -2.21 -2.38 -16.46
CA ALA A 154 -3.50 -3.05 -16.65
C ALA A 154 -4.68 -2.15 -16.24
N SER A 155 -4.57 -0.84 -16.54
CA SER A 155 -5.43 0.21 -16.01
C SER A 155 -6.32 0.81 -17.08
N GLU A 156 -7.49 1.26 -16.64
CA GLU A 156 -8.49 1.85 -17.52
C GLU A 156 -8.47 3.38 -17.41
N VAL A 157 -8.66 4.05 -18.56
CA VAL A 157 -8.88 5.49 -18.62
C VAL A 157 -10.30 5.73 -19.06
N LEU A 158 -11.11 6.31 -18.18
CA LEU A 158 -12.55 6.43 -18.33
C LEU A 158 -12.95 7.91 -18.46
N SER A 159 -13.72 8.21 -19.52
CA SER A 159 -14.26 9.55 -19.73
C SER A 159 -15.64 9.65 -19.08
N ILE A 160 -15.85 10.67 -18.23
CA ILE A 160 -17.11 10.88 -17.51
C ILE A 160 -17.52 12.36 -17.50
N ASN A 161 -18.80 12.63 -17.31
CA ASN A 161 -19.30 13.98 -17.17
C ASN A 161 -19.26 14.43 -15.71
N PHE A 162 -18.22 15.15 -15.32
CA PHE A 162 -18.09 15.71 -13.97
C PHE A 162 -19.08 16.85 -13.67
N LYS A 163 -19.69 17.46 -14.70
CA LYS A 163 -20.70 18.51 -14.51
C LYS A 163 -21.99 17.96 -13.91
N ASP A 164 -22.27 16.68 -14.15
CA ASP A 164 -23.30 15.92 -13.45
C ASP A 164 -22.66 15.14 -12.30
N SER A 165 -22.43 15.84 -11.20
CA SER A 165 -21.74 15.29 -10.02
C SER A 165 -22.42 14.04 -9.48
N GLU A 166 -23.75 13.98 -9.45
CA GLU A 166 -24.51 12.83 -8.95
C GLU A 166 -24.30 11.59 -9.83
N ALA A 167 -24.41 11.75 -11.15
CA ALA A 167 -24.16 10.66 -12.10
C ALA A 167 -22.68 10.20 -12.06
N ALA A 168 -21.74 11.14 -11.94
CA ALA A 168 -20.32 10.84 -11.85
C ALA A 168 -19.99 10.03 -10.58
N VAL A 169 -20.49 10.45 -9.41
CA VAL A 169 -20.36 9.73 -8.14
C VAL A 169 -20.90 8.32 -8.25
N LYS A 170 -22.11 8.17 -8.81
CA LYS A 170 -22.74 6.86 -9.00
C LYS A 170 -21.90 5.95 -9.87
N LEU A 171 -21.42 6.44 -11.03
CA LEU A 171 -20.60 5.68 -11.97
C LEU A 171 -19.30 5.20 -11.31
N ILE A 172 -18.60 6.09 -10.61
CA ILE A 172 -17.33 5.74 -9.95
C ILE A 172 -17.56 4.73 -8.83
N ASN A 173 -18.60 4.92 -8.00
CA ASN A 173 -18.92 3.98 -6.93
C ASN A 173 -19.32 2.60 -7.48
N GLU A 174 -20.10 2.53 -8.56
CA GLU A 174 -20.44 1.28 -9.24
C GLU A 174 -19.20 0.60 -9.83
N TYR A 175 -18.30 1.37 -10.46
CA TYR A 175 -17.03 0.86 -10.97
C TYR A 175 -16.21 0.19 -9.85
N VAL A 176 -15.98 0.90 -8.74
CA VAL A 176 -15.23 0.38 -7.59
C VAL A 176 -15.90 -0.84 -6.99
N LYS A 177 -17.23 -0.79 -6.81
CA LYS A 177 -18.00 -1.93 -6.29
C LYS A 177 -17.83 -3.17 -7.15
N ASN A 178 -17.90 -3.02 -8.47
CA ASN A 178 -17.74 -4.13 -9.41
C ASN A 178 -16.32 -4.69 -9.38
N LYS A 179 -15.29 -3.84 -9.44
CA LYS A 179 -13.88 -4.23 -9.43
C LYS A 179 -13.45 -4.87 -8.11
N THR A 180 -14.08 -4.50 -6.99
CA THR A 180 -13.80 -5.05 -5.66
C THR A 180 -14.78 -6.15 -5.23
N HIS A 181 -15.61 -6.65 -6.14
CA HIS A 181 -16.62 -7.67 -5.85
C HIS A 181 -17.52 -7.32 -4.65
N GLY A 182 -17.95 -6.05 -4.58
CA GLY A 182 -18.80 -5.53 -3.52
C GLY A 182 -18.11 -5.30 -2.17
N LYS A 183 -16.77 -5.38 -2.10
CA LYS A 183 -16.03 -5.14 -0.84
C LYS A 183 -15.95 -3.66 -0.48
N ILE A 184 -15.91 -2.80 -1.51
CA ILE A 184 -16.00 -1.34 -1.37
C ILE A 184 -17.30 -0.93 -2.07
N GLU A 185 -18.29 -0.55 -1.29
CA GLU A 185 -19.61 -0.20 -1.84
C GLU A 185 -19.72 1.28 -2.23
N LYS A 186 -18.98 2.12 -1.52
CA LYS A 186 -19.05 3.57 -1.70
C LYS A 186 -17.70 4.22 -1.43
N LEU A 187 -17.20 4.94 -2.42
CA LEU A 187 -15.94 5.68 -2.36
C LEU A 187 -16.19 7.19 -2.18
N PHE A 188 -17.07 7.76 -2.99
CA PHE A 188 -17.42 9.17 -2.93
C PHE A 188 -18.85 9.38 -2.47
N ASN A 189 -19.07 10.43 -1.69
CA ASN A 189 -20.39 10.95 -1.35
C ASN A 189 -20.81 12.05 -2.31
N ASP A 190 -19.87 12.90 -2.69
CA ASP A 190 -20.01 14.02 -3.59
C ASP A 190 -18.72 14.26 -4.36
N LEU A 191 -18.79 15.00 -5.45
CA LEU A 191 -17.65 15.46 -6.22
C LEU A 191 -17.80 16.95 -6.52
N ASP A 192 -16.69 17.67 -6.46
CA ASP A 192 -16.63 19.05 -6.90
C ASP A 192 -16.86 19.12 -8.42
N VAL A 193 -17.72 20.01 -8.88
CA VAL A 193 -17.97 20.25 -10.30
C VAL A 193 -16.74 20.75 -11.07
N LEU A 194 -15.73 21.23 -10.36
CA LEU A 194 -14.44 21.64 -10.92
C LEU A 194 -13.44 20.48 -11.01
N THR A 195 -13.86 19.27 -10.71
CA THR A 195 -13.01 18.08 -10.82
C THR A 195 -12.59 17.85 -12.26
N ASN A 196 -11.27 17.77 -12.49
CA ASN A 196 -10.70 17.58 -13.82
C ASN A 196 -10.01 16.22 -14.01
N LEU A 197 -9.58 15.59 -12.93
CA LEU A 197 -8.97 14.27 -12.97
C LEU A 197 -9.14 13.58 -11.61
N ILE A 198 -9.62 12.35 -11.65
CA ILE A 198 -9.63 11.46 -10.49
C ILE A 198 -8.70 10.29 -10.79
N LEU A 199 -7.71 10.13 -9.94
CA LEU A 199 -6.85 8.95 -9.91
C LEU A 199 -7.38 8.00 -8.86
N LEU A 200 -7.90 6.88 -9.31
CA LEU A 200 -8.45 5.83 -8.46
C LEU A 200 -7.44 4.71 -8.32
N ASN A 201 -7.17 4.33 -7.10
CA ASN A 201 -6.49 3.09 -6.79
C ASN A 201 -7.27 2.32 -5.72
N TYR A 202 -7.36 1.02 -5.89
CA TYR A 202 -7.91 0.12 -4.88
C TYR A 202 -7.01 -1.09 -4.70
N ILE A 203 -6.94 -1.54 -3.46
CA ILE A 203 -6.29 -2.80 -3.11
C ILE A 203 -7.22 -3.60 -2.20
N PHE A 204 -7.34 -4.87 -2.51
CA PHE A 204 -8.01 -5.84 -1.67
C PHE A 204 -7.02 -6.97 -1.36
N PHE A 205 -6.79 -7.19 -0.08
CA PHE A 205 -5.93 -8.25 0.41
C PHE A 205 -6.70 -9.16 1.35
N LYS A 206 -6.65 -10.46 1.10
CA LYS A 206 -7.18 -11.48 1.99
C LYS A 206 -6.27 -12.69 1.96
N ALA A 207 -5.72 -13.04 3.12
CA ALA A 207 -4.87 -14.20 3.30
C ALA A 207 -5.27 -14.98 4.54
N GLN A 208 -4.87 -16.24 4.60
CA GLN A 208 -5.07 -17.11 5.76
C GLN A 208 -3.74 -17.32 6.49
N TRP A 209 -3.78 -17.27 7.80
CA TRP A 209 -2.61 -17.59 8.61
C TRP A 209 -2.19 -19.05 8.41
N LYS A 210 -0.91 -19.30 8.24
CA LYS A 210 -0.36 -20.67 8.19
C LYS A 210 -0.66 -21.45 9.47
N THR A 211 -0.58 -20.75 10.61
CA THR A 211 -1.03 -21.24 11.90
C THR A 211 -2.19 -20.36 12.38
N PRO A 212 -3.46 -20.81 12.18
CA PRO A 212 -4.62 -19.98 12.48
C PRO A 212 -4.87 -19.85 13.98
N PHE A 213 -5.36 -18.68 14.40
CA PHE A 213 -5.86 -18.49 15.76
C PHE A 213 -7.15 -19.29 15.98
N ASN A 214 -7.27 -19.93 17.15
CA ASN A 214 -8.49 -20.64 17.52
C ASN A 214 -9.58 -19.63 17.96
N PRO A 215 -10.76 -19.59 17.31
CA PRO A 215 -11.83 -18.67 17.71
C PRO A 215 -12.27 -18.81 19.17
N ASN A 216 -12.22 -20.04 19.72
CA ASN A 216 -12.58 -20.32 21.11
C ASN A 216 -11.53 -19.80 22.13
N ARG A 217 -10.38 -19.34 21.67
CA ARG A 217 -9.33 -18.70 22.46
C ARG A 217 -9.28 -17.20 22.25
N THR A 218 -10.38 -16.59 21.82
CA THR A 218 -10.53 -15.13 21.70
C THR A 218 -11.39 -14.67 22.88
N TYR A 219 -10.86 -13.78 23.69
CA TYR A 219 -11.54 -13.26 24.88
C TYR A 219 -11.32 -11.75 25.03
N GLU A 220 -12.22 -11.07 25.69
CA GLU A 220 -12.07 -9.67 26.03
C GLU A 220 -10.84 -9.46 26.92
N SER A 221 -9.95 -8.56 26.54
CA SER A 221 -8.76 -8.20 27.30
C SER A 221 -8.45 -6.73 27.13
N GLU A 222 -7.70 -6.17 28.07
CA GLU A 222 -7.23 -4.80 27.99
C GLU A 222 -6.15 -4.65 26.94
N PHE A 223 -6.28 -3.59 26.14
CA PHE A 223 -5.29 -3.09 25.23
C PHE A 223 -4.82 -1.71 25.71
N HIS A 224 -3.54 -1.55 25.90
CA HIS A 224 -2.95 -0.30 26.41
C HIS A 224 -2.64 0.62 25.23
N VAL A 225 -3.51 1.60 24.99
CA VAL A 225 -3.31 2.64 23.96
C VAL A 225 -2.16 3.57 24.38
N SER A 226 -2.11 3.93 25.66
CA SER A 226 -1.05 4.71 26.26
C SER A 226 -0.88 4.33 27.74
N LYS A 227 0.03 4.98 28.43
CA LYS A 227 0.22 4.79 29.88
C LYS A 227 -1.08 4.99 30.68
N ASN A 228 -1.92 5.92 30.25
CA ASN A 228 -3.11 6.35 30.96
C ASN A 228 -4.42 5.91 30.30
N GLU A 229 -4.36 5.28 29.12
CA GLU A 229 -5.54 4.91 28.35
C GLU A 229 -5.52 3.42 28.01
N ARG A 230 -6.60 2.74 28.40
CA ARG A 230 -6.81 1.31 28.12
C ARG A 230 -8.19 1.14 27.50
N VAL A 231 -8.26 0.25 26.54
CA VAL A 231 -9.51 -0.13 25.89
C VAL A 231 -9.67 -1.65 25.96
N LYS A 232 -10.91 -2.10 26.03
CA LYS A 232 -11.22 -3.54 25.92
C LYS A 232 -11.34 -3.93 24.47
N VAL A 233 -10.64 -5.00 24.10
CA VAL A 233 -10.63 -5.53 22.73
C VAL A 233 -10.76 -7.06 22.76
N PRO A 234 -11.36 -7.66 21.73
CA PRO A 234 -11.31 -9.12 21.56
C PRO A 234 -9.86 -9.52 21.23
N MET A 235 -9.22 -10.21 22.18
CA MET A 235 -7.82 -10.63 22.07
C MET A 235 -7.74 -12.10 21.67
N MET A 236 -7.12 -12.35 20.51
CA MET A 236 -6.83 -13.69 20.02
C MET A 236 -5.52 -14.19 20.62
N THR A 237 -5.43 -15.47 20.97
CA THR A 237 -4.21 -16.05 21.54
C THR A 237 -3.76 -17.29 20.81
N LEU A 238 -2.45 -17.44 20.67
CA LEU A 238 -1.80 -18.56 20.00
C LEU A 238 -0.45 -18.85 20.63
N GLY A 239 -0.11 -20.13 20.84
CA GLY A 239 1.25 -20.59 21.11
C GLY A 239 1.85 -21.15 19.83
N LEU A 240 3.07 -20.72 19.46
CA LEU A 240 3.72 -21.18 18.24
C LEU A 240 5.23 -20.94 18.29
N GLU A 241 5.95 -21.64 17.41
CA GLU A 241 7.32 -21.27 17.05
C GLU A 241 7.29 -20.34 15.83
N THR A 242 7.94 -19.19 15.94
CA THR A 242 7.91 -18.16 14.87
C THR A 242 9.15 -17.27 14.96
N PRO A 243 9.54 -16.60 13.85
CA PRO A 243 10.60 -15.60 13.89
C PRO A 243 10.28 -14.49 14.89
N TYR A 244 11.24 -14.25 15.76
CA TYR A 244 11.16 -13.29 16.88
C TYR A 244 12.46 -12.52 17.00
N PHE A 245 12.36 -11.25 17.37
CA PHE A 245 13.51 -10.43 17.73
C PHE A 245 13.12 -9.43 18.83
N ARG A 246 14.01 -9.26 19.82
CA ARG A 246 13.93 -8.18 20.80
C ARG A 246 14.97 -7.13 20.46
N ASP A 247 14.52 -5.93 20.11
CA ASP A 247 15.38 -4.78 19.86
C ASP A 247 15.49 -3.93 21.14
N GLU A 248 16.58 -4.10 21.86
CA GLU A 248 16.85 -3.33 23.11
C GLU A 248 17.22 -1.88 22.80
N GLU A 249 17.79 -1.60 21.62
CA GLU A 249 18.17 -0.25 21.21
C GLU A 249 16.94 0.63 20.96
N LEU A 250 15.96 0.10 20.26
CA LEU A 250 14.74 0.84 19.94
C LEU A 250 13.61 0.59 20.94
N GLY A 251 13.81 -0.32 21.90
CA GLY A 251 12.81 -0.66 22.91
C GLY A 251 11.53 -1.22 22.28
N CYS A 252 11.66 -2.28 21.49
CA CYS A 252 10.51 -2.94 20.88
C CYS A 252 10.72 -4.45 20.72
N THR A 253 9.61 -5.17 20.58
CA THR A 253 9.58 -6.61 20.28
C THR A 253 8.97 -6.84 18.93
N LEU A 254 9.59 -7.73 18.13
CA LEU A 254 9.15 -8.08 16.80
C LEU A 254 8.74 -9.55 16.72
N VAL A 255 7.65 -9.81 16.03
CA VAL A 255 7.16 -11.16 15.74
C VAL A 255 6.68 -11.21 14.29
N GLU A 256 7.11 -12.22 13.54
CA GLU A 256 6.66 -12.44 12.18
C GLU A 256 5.69 -13.61 12.11
N LEU A 257 4.51 -13.40 11.52
CA LEU A 257 3.52 -14.44 11.26
C LEU A 257 3.40 -14.69 9.76
N THR A 258 3.46 -15.95 9.36
CA THR A 258 3.41 -16.37 7.96
C THR A 258 1.98 -16.70 7.55
N TYR A 259 1.59 -16.30 6.35
CA TYR A 259 0.37 -16.73 5.68
C TYR A 259 0.57 -18.06 4.95
N THR A 260 -0.52 -18.70 4.54
CA THR A 260 -0.49 -19.94 3.73
C THR A 260 0.18 -19.74 2.37
N SER A 261 0.22 -18.50 1.88
CA SER A 261 0.87 -18.08 0.62
C SER A 261 2.40 -17.90 0.72
N ASN A 262 2.99 -18.15 1.89
CA ASN A 262 4.39 -17.88 2.25
C ASN A 262 4.75 -16.38 2.37
N ASP A 263 3.80 -15.48 2.17
CA ASP A 263 3.95 -14.09 2.57
C ASP A 263 3.85 -13.99 4.10
N SER A 264 4.31 -12.89 4.68
CA SER A 264 4.30 -12.72 6.13
C SER A 264 3.86 -11.32 6.56
N ALA A 265 3.41 -11.23 7.81
CA ALA A 265 3.17 -9.99 8.51
C ALA A 265 4.16 -9.83 9.65
N LEU A 266 4.83 -8.70 9.71
CA LEU A 266 5.73 -8.33 10.80
C LEU A 266 4.98 -7.45 11.80
N PHE A 267 4.84 -7.94 13.03
CA PHE A 267 4.27 -7.20 14.15
C PHE A 267 5.37 -6.59 14.99
N ILE A 268 5.26 -5.29 15.25
CA ILE A 268 6.23 -4.51 16.01
C ILE A 268 5.51 -3.96 17.24
N LEU A 269 5.97 -4.34 18.42
CA LEU A 269 5.40 -3.93 19.70
C LEU A 269 6.40 -3.04 20.44
N PRO A 270 6.18 -1.71 20.45
CA PRO A 270 7.01 -0.80 21.25
C PRO A 270 6.82 -1.04 22.75
N ASP A 271 7.86 -0.78 23.52
CA ASP A 271 7.74 -0.66 24.97
C ASP A 271 6.88 0.55 25.35
N GLU A 272 6.38 0.54 26.57
CA GLU A 272 5.56 1.65 27.07
C GLU A 272 6.29 2.99 26.94
N GLY A 273 5.66 3.96 26.26
CA GLY A 273 6.21 5.29 26.02
C GLY A 273 7.27 5.39 24.92
N LYS A 274 7.58 4.30 24.21
CA LYS A 274 8.60 4.28 23.14
C LYS A 274 8.04 4.48 21.72
N MET A 275 6.73 4.58 21.57
CA MET A 275 6.07 4.64 20.27
C MET A 275 6.62 5.74 19.37
N GLN A 276 6.64 7.00 19.87
CA GLN A 276 7.08 8.15 19.08
C GLN A 276 8.58 8.08 18.73
N ASP A 277 9.41 7.63 19.69
CA ASP A 277 10.84 7.42 19.46
C ASP A 277 11.09 6.37 18.39
N LEU A 278 10.30 5.30 18.41
CA LEU A 278 10.37 4.22 17.43
C LEU A 278 9.94 4.72 16.03
N GLU A 279 8.80 5.40 15.93
CA GLU A 279 8.29 5.95 14.68
C GLU A 279 9.29 6.89 14.00
N ALA A 280 9.95 7.74 14.79
CA ALA A 280 10.97 8.66 14.28
C ALA A 280 12.18 7.93 13.65
N LYS A 281 12.52 6.74 14.18
CA LYS A 281 13.68 5.93 13.77
C LYS A 281 13.36 4.86 12.73
N LEU A 282 12.12 4.77 12.24
CA LEU A 282 11.75 3.85 11.18
C LEU A 282 12.39 4.27 9.86
N THR A 283 13.25 3.41 9.31
CA THR A 283 13.93 3.58 8.03
C THR A 283 14.06 2.23 7.31
N PRO A 284 14.37 2.20 6.00
CA PRO A 284 14.68 0.96 5.29
C PRO A 284 15.78 0.14 5.96
N GLU A 285 16.82 0.79 6.49
CA GLU A 285 17.93 0.14 7.17
C GLU A 285 17.47 -0.51 8.48
N THR A 286 16.58 0.15 9.24
CA THR A 286 15.98 -0.42 10.45
C THR A 286 15.21 -1.69 10.12
N LEU A 287 14.39 -1.68 9.06
CA LEU A 287 13.64 -2.87 8.63
C LEU A 287 14.57 -4.00 8.18
N THR A 288 15.62 -3.69 7.42
CA THR A 288 16.62 -4.65 6.98
C THR A 288 17.34 -5.29 8.17
N ARG A 289 17.77 -4.47 9.13
CA ARG A 289 18.39 -4.94 10.38
C ARG A 289 17.46 -5.88 11.15
N TRP A 290 16.21 -5.53 11.29
CA TRP A 290 15.22 -6.36 11.96
C TRP A 290 15.00 -7.70 11.26
N ARG A 291 14.82 -7.70 9.95
CA ARG A 291 14.64 -8.94 9.17
C ARG A 291 15.83 -9.89 9.31
N ASN A 292 17.05 -9.34 9.29
CA ASN A 292 18.28 -10.14 9.46
C ASN A 292 18.47 -10.62 10.91
N SER A 293 17.82 -10.01 11.88
CA SER A 293 17.92 -10.35 13.30
C SER A 293 16.82 -11.29 13.81
N LEU A 294 15.77 -11.49 13.01
CA LEU A 294 14.69 -12.43 13.36
C LEU A 294 15.23 -13.85 13.45
N GLN A 295 14.92 -14.55 14.55
CA GLN A 295 15.30 -15.94 14.76
C GLN A 295 14.08 -16.76 15.24
N PRO A 296 13.93 -18.02 14.83
CA PRO A 296 12.89 -18.89 15.34
C PRO A 296 12.93 -18.97 16.86
N ARG A 297 11.79 -18.73 17.50
CA ARG A 297 11.62 -18.84 18.94
C ARG A 297 10.25 -19.39 19.28
N HIS A 298 10.20 -20.28 20.25
CA HIS A 298 8.94 -20.75 20.82
C HIS A 298 8.34 -19.66 21.71
N ILE A 299 7.09 -19.30 21.42
CA ILE A 299 6.28 -18.34 22.17
C ILE A 299 5.09 -19.07 22.74
N ASP A 300 5.03 -19.22 24.07
CA ASP A 300 3.95 -19.94 24.75
C ASP A 300 2.60 -19.25 24.54
N LYS A 301 2.58 -17.95 24.49
CA LYS A 301 1.38 -17.14 24.33
C LYS A 301 1.67 -15.84 23.59
N LEU A 302 1.35 -15.82 22.31
CA LEU A 302 1.20 -14.60 21.50
C LEU A 302 -0.23 -14.11 21.64
N SER A 303 -0.44 -12.83 21.91
CA SER A 303 -1.75 -12.20 22.00
C SER A 303 -1.84 -11.08 21.00
N LEU A 304 -2.83 -11.12 20.10
CA LEU A 304 -3.11 -10.11 19.09
C LEU A 304 -4.56 -9.66 19.16
N PRO A 305 -4.85 -8.36 19.12
CA PRO A 305 -6.21 -7.89 18.98
C PRO A 305 -6.84 -8.41 17.67
N ARG A 306 -8.10 -8.82 17.73
CA ARG A 306 -8.90 -8.97 16.53
C ARG A 306 -9.41 -7.59 16.12
N PHE A 307 -9.11 -7.15 14.90
CA PHE A 307 -9.56 -5.86 14.42
C PHE A 307 -9.98 -5.88 12.96
N SER A 308 -10.82 -4.92 12.59
CA SER A 308 -11.13 -4.55 11.22
C SER A 308 -11.00 -3.05 11.12
N ILE A 309 -10.11 -2.56 10.29
CA ILE A 309 -9.78 -1.14 10.17
C ILE A 309 -10.02 -0.71 8.73
N SER A 310 -10.57 0.48 8.56
CA SER A 310 -10.62 1.20 7.30
C SER A 310 -10.21 2.64 7.54
N SER A 311 -9.55 3.24 6.55
CA SER A 311 -9.18 4.65 6.60
C SER A 311 -9.41 5.28 5.24
N ASP A 312 -9.75 6.56 5.26
CA ASP A 312 -9.88 7.43 4.11
C ASP A 312 -8.97 8.64 4.34
N TYR A 313 -8.07 8.91 3.38
CA TYR A 313 -7.10 9.99 3.47
C TYR A 313 -7.19 10.91 2.27
N GLN A 314 -7.26 12.21 2.54
CA GLN A 314 -6.98 13.26 1.56
C GLN A 314 -5.46 13.39 1.41
N LEU A 315 -4.89 12.71 0.40
CA LEU A 315 -3.44 12.59 0.27
C LEU A 315 -2.74 13.83 -0.28
N ARG A 316 -3.47 14.81 -0.80
CA ARG A 316 -2.91 16.04 -1.40
C ARG A 316 -1.86 16.71 -0.51
N ASP A 317 -2.23 17.02 0.73
CA ASP A 317 -1.32 17.71 1.65
C ASP A 317 -0.13 16.84 2.07
N ILE A 318 -0.37 15.53 2.20
CA ILE A 318 0.65 14.56 2.61
C ILE A 318 1.67 14.41 1.50
N LEU A 319 1.22 14.19 0.26
CA LEU A 319 2.10 14.09 -0.91
C LEU A 319 2.85 15.39 -1.16
N SER A 320 2.21 16.54 -0.92
CA SER A 320 2.87 17.85 -1.02
C SER A 320 4.02 17.99 -0.01
N GLN A 321 3.90 17.44 1.20
CA GLN A 321 4.98 17.40 2.19
C GLN A 321 6.11 16.44 1.77
N LEU A 322 5.81 15.44 0.97
CA LEU A 322 6.79 14.51 0.40
C LEU A 322 7.44 15.03 -0.89
N GLY A 323 7.11 16.26 -1.31
CA GLY A 323 7.70 16.91 -2.49
C GLY A 323 6.83 16.81 -3.74
N ILE A 324 5.74 16.05 -3.76
CA ILE A 324 4.83 15.91 -4.90
C ILE A 324 3.75 16.98 -4.82
N LYS A 325 3.94 18.11 -5.51
CA LYS A 325 3.09 19.31 -5.42
C LYS A 325 2.47 19.70 -6.75
N LYS A 326 3.26 19.66 -7.83
CA LYS A 326 2.85 20.17 -9.15
C LYS A 326 1.60 19.53 -9.68
N ILE A 327 1.44 18.23 -9.50
CA ILE A 327 0.26 17.48 -9.97
C ILE A 327 -1.08 18.08 -9.52
N PHE A 328 -1.07 18.86 -8.44
CA PHE A 328 -2.26 19.50 -7.85
C PHE A 328 -2.43 20.96 -8.26
N THR A 329 -1.62 21.46 -9.17
CA THR A 329 -1.60 22.86 -9.60
C THR A 329 -1.86 22.98 -11.10
N SER A 330 -2.16 24.20 -11.56
CA SER A 330 -2.28 24.52 -12.99
C SER A 330 -0.97 24.42 -13.77
N ASP A 331 0.16 24.31 -13.05
CA ASP A 331 1.50 24.21 -13.66
C ASP A 331 1.91 22.74 -13.91
N ALA A 332 0.99 21.79 -13.65
CA ALA A 332 1.20 20.40 -13.99
C ALA A 332 1.27 20.21 -15.50
N ASP A 333 2.27 19.50 -15.98
CA ASP A 333 2.39 19.12 -17.38
C ASP A 333 1.90 17.68 -17.55
N PHE A 334 0.69 17.53 -18.04
CA PHE A 334 0.06 16.27 -18.44
C PHE A 334 -0.18 16.18 -19.94
N SER A 335 0.69 16.79 -20.74
CA SER A 335 0.63 16.75 -22.20
C SER A 335 0.81 15.35 -22.79
N GLY A 336 1.23 14.37 -21.98
CA GLY A 336 1.22 12.96 -22.33
C GLY A 336 -0.17 12.29 -22.22
N ILE A 337 -1.12 12.91 -21.49
CA ILE A 337 -2.51 12.44 -21.39
C ILE A 337 -3.38 13.02 -22.51
N THR A 338 -3.20 14.32 -22.75
CA THR A 338 -4.02 15.12 -23.68
C THR A 338 -3.25 16.32 -24.20
N ASP A 339 -3.65 16.81 -25.37
CA ASP A 339 -3.15 18.08 -25.91
C ASP A 339 -3.74 19.32 -25.18
N ASP A 340 -4.70 19.14 -24.28
CA ASP A 340 -5.28 20.20 -23.47
C ASP A 340 -4.44 20.43 -22.20
N HIS A 341 -3.76 21.57 -22.15
CA HIS A 341 -2.76 21.91 -21.12
C HIS A 341 -3.33 22.29 -19.74
N LYS A 342 -4.61 22.07 -19.47
CA LYS A 342 -5.28 22.48 -18.21
C LYS A 342 -5.62 21.34 -17.26
N LEU A 343 -5.02 20.18 -17.44
CA LEU A 343 -5.29 19.03 -16.59
C LEU A 343 -4.48 19.10 -15.29
N ALA A 344 -5.15 18.97 -14.15
CA ALA A 344 -4.53 18.85 -12.84
C ALA A 344 -5.31 17.87 -11.98
N VAL A 345 -4.65 17.17 -11.06
CA VAL A 345 -5.33 16.30 -10.09
C VAL A 345 -6.09 17.17 -9.09
N SER A 346 -7.40 17.26 -9.23
CA SER A 346 -8.24 18.18 -8.44
C SER A 346 -8.80 17.53 -7.19
N GLN A 347 -9.35 16.33 -7.29
CA GLN A 347 -9.82 15.49 -6.18
C GLN A 347 -9.48 14.03 -6.44
N GLY A 348 -9.38 13.22 -5.41
CA GLY A 348 -9.43 11.77 -5.60
C GLY A 348 -8.12 11.04 -5.60
N PHE A 349 -7.11 11.49 -4.86
CA PHE A 349 -6.19 10.55 -4.27
C PHE A 349 -6.87 9.96 -3.03
N SER A 350 -7.98 9.27 -3.25
CA SER A 350 -8.66 8.51 -2.21
C SER A 350 -8.13 7.08 -2.22
N MET A 351 -7.57 6.67 -1.12
CA MET A 351 -7.20 5.29 -0.88
C MET A 351 -8.15 4.71 0.15
N ILE A 352 -8.89 3.69 -0.23
CA ILE A 352 -9.63 2.88 0.72
C ILE A 352 -8.91 1.55 0.88
N LEU A 353 -8.44 1.31 2.10
CA LEU A 353 -7.92 0.03 2.51
C LEU A 353 -8.81 -0.52 3.61
N LYS A 354 -9.24 -1.76 3.46
CA LYS A 354 -9.93 -2.51 4.50
C LYS A 354 -9.12 -3.73 4.84
N GLU A 355 -8.68 -3.79 6.08
CA GLU A 355 -7.99 -4.94 6.62
C GLU A 355 -8.81 -5.57 7.74
N ASP A 356 -8.85 -6.89 7.74
CA ASP A 356 -9.64 -7.68 8.67
C ASP A 356 -8.78 -8.84 9.21
N ILE A 357 -8.25 -8.65 10.42
CA ILE A 357 -7.50 -9.69 11.12
C ILE A 357 -8.46 -10.47 12.01
N ARG A 358 -8.79 -11.68 11.59
CA ARG A 358 -9.71 -12.59 12.29
C ARG A 358 -9.06 -13.93 12.61
N PRO A 359 -9.60 -14.65 13.61
CA PRO A 359 -9.24 -16.06 13.80
C PRO A 359 -9.52 -16.85 12.52
N GLY A 360 -8.63 -17.75 12.14
CA GLY A 360 -8.86 -18.64 11.02
C GLY A 360 -10.06 -19.54 11.28
N ILE A 361 -10.97 -19.65 10.31
CA ILE A 361 -12.03 -20.66 10.33
C ILE A 361 -11.42 -21.91 9.69
N LYS A 362 -11.30 -23.00 10.46
CA LYS A 362 -11.13 -24.33 9.85
C LYS A 362 -12.47 -24.70 9.22
N HIS A 363 -12.55 -24.76 7.91
CA HIS A 363 -13.58 -25.49 7.18
C HIS A 363 -13.25 -26.97 7.19
#